data_1e0359f4c23ecd9cc08c06c080961d08
#
_entry.id   1e0359f4c23ecd9cc08c06c080961d08
#
_cell.length_a   1.000
_cell.length_b   1.000
_cell.length_c   1.000
_cell.angle_alpha   90.00
_cell.angle_beta   90.00
_cell.angle_gamma   90.00
#
_symmetry.space_group_name_H-M   'P 1'
#
loop_
_entity.id
_entity.type
_entity.pdbx_description
1 polymer ?
#
loop_
_entity_poly.entity_id
_entity_poly.type
_entity_poly.pdbx_seq_one_letter_code
_entity_poly.pdbx_strand_id
1 'polypeptide(L)'
;MKKLISLGLGLLLVGSVLGIGEAANPDSVYVYVTVTGVLSVNILETALDFGSVSANSTSVLSSSATVRNDSNGLTESYKIKGSNSSPSNWTIASAATGPGENRFVLYAAFHGSQPGDVDGTWSEDDLESTDQNCSDTVFTIDGTQKGTNVPANKPGNYTATGSDRGMWFRIKTPTSLSVGSGTAQTITVTVTAM
;
A
#
# COMPACT_ATOMS: atom_id res chain seq x y z
N MET A 1 35.23 -28.52 -54.65
CA MET A 1 33.91 -28.26 -54.05
C MET A 1 33.61 -26.76 -53.77
N LYS A 2 34.28 -25.80 -54.40
CA LYS A 2 34.05 -24.35 -54.17
C LYS A 2 33.32 -23.60 -55.31
N LYS A 3 32.93 -24.30 -56.36
CA LYS A 3 32.29 -23.63 -57.54
C LYS A 3 30.76 -23.78 -57.64
N LEU A 4 30.15 -24.61 -56.79
CA LEU A 4 28.67 -24.81 -56.86
C LEU A 4 27.88 -23.79 -56.04
N ILE A 5 28.50 -23.10 -55.06
CA ILE A 5 27.80 -22.17 -54.20
C ILE A 5 27.58 -20.80 -54.86
N SER A 6 28.42 -20.44 -55.83
CA SER A 6 28.33 -19.16 -56.54
C SER A 6 27.18 -19.10 -57.56
N LEU A 7 26.75 -20.26 -58.09
CA LEU A 7 25.70 -20.28 -59.08
C LEU A 7 24.27 -20.22 -58.50
N GLY A 8 24.12 -20.72 -57.30
CA GLY A 8 22.83 -20.70 -56.61
C GLY A 8 22.45 -19.31 -56.09
N LEU A 9 23.42 -18.51 -55.69
CA LEU A 9 23.19 -17.18 -55.16
C LEU A 9 22.83 -16.16 -56.27
N GLY A 10 23.39 -16.34 -57.45
CA GLY A 10 23.09 -15.48 -58.60
C GLY A 10 21.67 -15.68 -59.17
N LEU A 11 21.13 -16.89 -59.05
CA LEU A 11 19.77 -17.18 -59.54
C LEU A 11 18.69 -16.68 -58.58
N LEU A 12 18.99 -16.63 -57.28
CA LEU A 12 18.06 -16.08 -56.28
C LEU A 12 17.92 -14.56 -56.41
N LEU A 13 18.95 -13.87 -56.80
CA LEU A 13 18.91 -12.40 -56.97
C LEU A 13 18.13 -11.96 -58.21
N VAL A 14 18.13 -12.79 -59.25
CA VAL A 14 17.39 -12.46 -60.48
C VAL A 14 15.89 -12.75 -60.35
N GLY A 15 15.51 -13.69 -59.49
CA GLY A 15 14.12 -13.98 -59.21
C GLY A 15 13.43 -12.93 -58.35
N SER A 16 14.18 -12.14 -57.57
CA SER A 16 13.63 -11.12 -56.69
C SER A 16 13.38 -9.76 -57.38
N VAL A 17 13.86 -9.58 -58.60
CA VAL A 17 13.71 -8.29 -59.31
C VAL A 17 12.45 -8.26 -60.20
N LEU A 18 11.76 -9.36 -60.39
CA LEU A 18 10.57 -9.42 -61.25
C LEU A 18 9.23 -9.31 -60.48
N GLY A 19 9.28 -9.23 -59.19
CA GLY A 19 8.14 -8.88 -58.40
C GLY A 19 8.09 -7.35 -58.17
N ILE A 20 7.59 -6.60 -59.15
CA ILE A 20 7.17 -5.23 -58.90
C ILE A 20 5.86 -5.33 -58.13
N GLY A 21 5.97 -5.76 -56.89
CA GLY A 21 4.91 -5.53 -55.91
C GLY A 21 4.93 -4.04 -55.60
N GLU A 22 3.85 -3.33 -55.90
CA GLU A 22 3.68 -1.97 -55.41
C GLU A 22 3.89 -2.03 -53.90
N ALA A 23 4.91 -1.33 -53.39
CA ALA A 23 5.12 -1.17 -51.97
C ALA A 23 3.89 -0.48 -51.38
N ALA A 24 3.16 -1.18 -50.54
CA ALA A 24 2.03 -0.58 -49.88
C ALA A 24 2.51 0.61 -49.06
N ASN A 25 1.91 1.78 -49.29
CA ASN A 25 2.19 2.98 -48.53
C ASN A 25 0.89 3.41 -47.84
N PRO A 26 0.79 3.38 -46.51
CA PRO A 26 1.89 3.19 -45.56
C PRO A 26 2.26 1.71 -45.31
N ASP A 27 3.50 1.47 -44.94
CA ASP A 27 3.99 0.22 -44.38
C ASP A 27 4.09 0.30 -42.85
N SER A 28 4.04 -0.82 -42.16
CA SER A 28 3.96 -0.85 -40.70
C SER A 28 4.92 -1.87 -40.09
N VAL A 29 5.57 -1.50 -39.03
CA VAL A 29 6.36 -2.40 -38.19
C VAL A 29 5.71 -2.52 -36.81
N TYR A 30 5.62 -3.73 -36.30
CA TYR A 30 5.11 -4.00 -34.96
C TYR A 30 6.28 -4.12 -33.98
N VAL A 31 6.26 -3.30 -32.93
CA VAL A 31 7.23 -3.34 -31.84
C VAL A 31 6.54 -3.86 -30.60
N TYR A 32 7.05 -4.95 -30.06
CA TYR A 32 6.53 -5.55 -28.84
C TYR A 32 7.43 -5.21 -27.67
N VAL A 33 6.85 -4.66 -26.60
CA VAL A 33 7.55 -4.34 -25.35
C VAL A 33 6.77 -4.94 -24.21
N THR A 34 7.46 -5.68 -23.34
CA THR A 34 6.92 -6.12 -22.05
C THR A 34 7.53 -5.26 -20.95
N VAL A 35 6.69 -4.53 -20.24
CA VAL A 35 7.11 -3.75 -19.06
C VAL A 35 6.77 -4.55 -17.82
N THR A 36 7.77 -4.79 -16.98
CA THR A 36 7.59 -5.44 -15.67
C THR A 36 7.76 -4.40 -14.57
N GLY A 37 6.85 -4.41 -13.60
CA GLY A 37 6.94 -3.59 -12.40
C GLY A 37 7.04 -4.46 -11.16
N VAL A 38 7.60 -3.91 -10.09
CA VAL A 38 7.69 -4.54 -8.78
C VAL A 38 6.95 -3.65 -7.79
N LEU A 39 6.02 -4.23 -7.06
CA LEU A 39 5.34 -3.54 -5.94
C LEU A 39 6.30 -3.39 -4.77
N SER A 40 6.35 -2.21 -4.19
CA SER A 40 7.21 -1.91 -3.04
C SER A 40 6.67 -0.73 -2.23
N VAL A 41 6.40 -0.96 -0.96
CA VAL A 41 5.98 0.08 -0.01
C VAL A 41 7.09 0.34 0.98
N ASN A 42 7.31 1.61 1.33
CA ASN A 42 8.24 2.05 2.35
C ASN A 42 7.52 2.89 3.40
N ILE A 43 7.80 2.66 4.67
CA ILE A 43 7.36 3.50 5.79
C ILE A 43 8.59 4.26 6.28
N LEU A 44 8.52 5.59 6.23
CA LEU A 44 9.70 6.43 6.49
C LEU A 44 10.00 6.55 7.99
N GLU A 45 8.97 6.53 8.83
CA GLU A 45 9.13 6.57 10.28
C GLU A 45 9.33 5.17 10.85
N THR A 46 10.34 4.97 11.65
CA THR A 46 10.65 3.68 12.29
C THR A 46 9.84 3.42 13.56
N ALA A 47 9.33 4.47 14.19
CA ALA A 47 8.47 4.39 15.38
C ALA A 47 7.63 5.65 15.53
N LEU A 48 6.45 5.49 16.09
CA LEU A 48 5.56 6.55 16.56
C LEU A 48 5.19 6.26 18.01
N ASP A 49 5.09 7.31 18.85
CA ASP A 49 4.88 7.15 20.29
C ASP A 49 3.61 7.89 20.73
N PHE A 50 2.69 7.17 21.35
CA PHE A 50 1.51 7.75 22.00
C PHE A 50 1.85 8.42 23.34
N GLY A 51 3.06 8.23 23.85
CA GLY A 51 3.44 8.63 25.20
C GLY A 51 2.71 7.83 26.28
N SER A 52 2.53 8.45 27.43
CA SER A 52 1.79 7.82 28.54
C SER A 52 0.29 7.97 28.33
N VAL A 53 -0.41 6.88 28.12
CA VAL A 53 -1.86 6.84 27.97
C VAL A 53 -2.46 6.03 29.12
N SER A 54 -3.46 6.60 29.81
CA SER A 54 -4.13 5.92 30.93
C SER A 54 -4.93 4.70 30.45
N ALA A 55 -5.14 3.72 31.32
CA ALA A 55 -6.11 2.66 31.04
C ALA A 55 -7.53 3.25 30.87
N ASN A 56 -8.35 2.55 30.08
CA ASN A 56 -9.71 2.96 29.75
C ASN A 56 -9.80 4.38 29.16
N SER A 57 -8.87 4.72 28.29
CA SER A 57 -8.84 6.02 27.62
C SER A 57 -8.56 5.87 26.12
N THR A 58 -8.73 6.97 25.40
CA THR A 58 -8.50 7.06 23.97
C THR A 58 -7.44 8.12 23.70
N SER A 59 -6.61 7.90 22.70
CA SER A 59 -5.60 8.86 22.25
C SER A 59 -5.40 8.77 20.75
N VAL A 60 -5.20 9.91 20.09
CA VAL A 60 -4.81 10.02 18.67
C VAL A 60 -3.37 10.52 18.62
N LEU A 61 -2.55 9.93 17.78
CA LEU A 61 -1.17 10.38 17.59
C LEU A 61 -1.13 11.81 17.05
N SER A 62 -0.17 12.58 17.50
CA SER A 62 0.08 13.95 17.04
C SER A 62 0.83 14.01 15.71
N SER A 63 1.37 12.87 15.23
CA SER A 63 2.07 12.72 13.97
C SER A 63 1.62 11.47 13.25
N SER A 64 1.72 11.46 11.92
CA SER A 64 1.42 10.30 11.07
C SER A 64 2.69 9.52 10.70
N ALA A 65 2.52 8.25 10.33
CA ALA A 65 3.51 7.55 9.54
C ALA A 65 3.39 7.98 8.06
N THR A 66 4.52 8.15 7.39
CA THR A 66 4.56 8.40 5.95
C THR A 66 4.71 7.08 5.21
N VAL A 67 3.68 6.69 4.50
CA VAL A 67 3.66 5.50 3.65
C VAL A 67 3.92 5.92 2.21
N ARG A 68 5.04 5.48 1.66
CA ARG A 68 5.50 5.81 0.30
C ARG A 68 5.33 4.61 -0.63
N ASN A 69 4.80 4.88 -1.81
CA ASN A 69 4.88 3.94 -2.92
C ASN A 69 6.29 3.99 -3.53
N ASP A 70 7.09 2.99 -3.23
CA ASP A 70 8.45 2.81 -3.74
C ASP A 70 8.50 1.88 -4.96
N SER A 71 7.37 1.53 -5.54
CA SER A 71 7.30 0.66 -6.71
C SER A 71 7.94 1.28 -7.94
N ASN A 72 8.34 0.45 -8.89
CA ASN A 72 8.86 0.91 -10.15
C ASN A 72 7.73 1.12 -11.18
N GLY A 73 7.16 2.32 -11.19
CA GLY A 73 6.16 2.74 -12.19
C GLY A 73 4.75 2.18 -11.99
N LEU A 74 4.46 1.58 -10.84
CA LEU A 74 3.13 1.02 -10.55
C LEU A 74 2.36 1.90 -9.57
N THR A 75 1.05 1.93 -9.74
CA THR A 75 0.12 2.44 -8.74
C THR A 75 -0.20 1.33 -7.76
N GLU A 76 -0.15 1.61 -6.46
CA GLU A 76 -0.38 0.64 -5.41
C GLU A 76 -1.66 0.89 -4.64
N SER A 77 -2.27 -0.18 -4.18
CA SER A 77 -3.16 -0.22 -3.03
C SER A 77 -2.46 -0.92 -1.87
N TYR A 78 -3.04 -0.85 -0.68
CA TYR A 78 -2.43 -1.40 0.51
C TYR A 78 -3.37 -2.34 1.24
N LYS A 79 -2.77 -3.29 1.95
CA LYS A 79 -3.40 -4.01 3.04
C LYS A 79 -2.59 -3.78 4.31
N ILE A 80 -3.29 -3.75 5.44
CA ILE A 80 -2.72 -3.40 6.73
C ILE A 80 -3.12 -4.45 7.76
N LYS A 81 -2.25 -4.69 8.75
CA LYS A 81 -2.56 -5.45 9.94
C LYS A 81 -1.81 -4.92 11.15
N GLY A 82 -2.35 -5.16 12.33
CA GLY A 82 -1.70 -4.93 13.60
C GLY A 82 -1.20 -6.21 14.25
N SER A 83 -0.42 -6.09 15.31
CA SER A 83 -0.01 -7.21 16.17
C SER A 83 -0.55 -7.04 17.59
N ASN A 84 -0.54 -8.12 18.37
CA ASN A 84 -0.58 -8.00 19.81
C ASN A 84 0.60 -7.17 20.30
N SER A 85 0.50 -6.58 21.49
CA SER A 85 1.59 -5.80 22.04
C SER A 85 2.71 -6.67 22.62
N SER A 86 3.91 -6.10 22.69
CA SER A 86 5.07 -6.68 23.36
C SER A 86 5.65 -5.67 24.37
N PRO A 87 6.10 -6.06 25.54
CA PRO A 87 6.34 -7.43 26.02
C PRO A 87 5.12 -8.08 26.70
N SER A 88 4.04 -7.34 26.99
CA SER A 88 2.97 -7.83 27.87
C SER A 88 1.86 -8.59 27.14
N ASN A 89 1.96 -8.75 25.82
CA ASN A 89 0.98 -9.48 25.01
C ASN A 89 -0.48 -9.02 25.18
N TRP A 90 -0.71 -7.71 25.29
CA TRP A 90 -2.08 -7.23 25.20
C TRP A 90 -2.65 -7.61 23.84
N THR A 91 -3.85 -8.10 23.84
CA THR A 91 -4.49 -8.59 22.61
C THR A 91 -5.09 -7.44 21.83
N ILE A 92 -4.81 -7.38 20.53
CA ILE A 92 -5.50 -6.49 19.61
C ILE A 92 -6.92 -7.00 19.37
N ALA A 93 -7.90 -6.12 19.39
CA ALA A 93 -9.31 -6.43 19.22
C ALA A 93 -9.93 -5.53 18.15
N SER A 94 -10.99 -6.01 17.49
CA SER A 94 -11.82 -5.19 16.62
C SER A 94 -12.63 -4.15 17.41
N ALA A 95 -13.07 -3.10 16.75
CA ALA A 95 -13.94 -2.08 17.34
C ALA A 95 -15.27 -2.70 17.83
N ALA A 96 -15.79 -3.69 17.12
CA ALA A 96 -17.02 -4.40 17.51
C ALA A 96 -16.87 -5.17 18.83
N THR A 97 -15.70 -5.75 19.08
CA THR A 97 -15.40 -6.43 20.34
C THR A 97 -15.07 -5.43 21.45
N GLY A 98 -14.46 -4.30 21.09
CA GLY A 98 -14.04 -3.25 22.01
C GLY A 98 -12.86 -3.60 22.91
N PRO A 99 -12.32 -2.60 23.64
CA PRO A 99 -11.27 -2.83 24.61
C PRO A 99 -11.79 -3.63 25.82
N GLY A 100 -10.90 -4.31 26.51
CA GLY A 100 -11.20 -5.13 27.69
C GLY A 100 -9.98 -5.27 28.60
N GLU A 101 -9.99 -6.24 29.49
CA GLU A 101 -8.80 -6.53 30.30
C GLU A 101 -7.64 -6.99 29.39
N ASN A 102 -6.49 -6.31 29.46
CA ASN A 102 -5.32 -6.54 28.62
C ASN A 102 -5.65 -6.60 27.12
N ARG A 103 -6.68 -5.89 26.67
CA ARG A 103 -7.14 -5.86 25.31
C ARG A 103 -7.36 -4.43 24.84
N PHE A 104 -6.75 -4.05 23.74
CA PHE A 104 -6.82 -2.72 23.14
C PHE A 104 -7.44 -2.77 21.74
N VAL A 105 -7.92 -1.61 21.27
CA VAL A 105 -8.29 -1.41 19.86
C VAL A 105 -7.33 -0.36 19.28
N LEU A 106 -6.69 -0.68 18.17
CA LEU A 106 -5.87 0.25 17.40
C LEU A 106 -6.55 0.53 16.07
N TYR A 107 -6.69 1.79 15.77
CA TYR A 107 -7.21 2.24 14.48
C TYR A 107 -6.08 2.83 13.66
N ALA A 108 -6.18 2.69 12.33
CA ALA A 108 -5.30 3.34 11.39
C ALA A 108 -6.13 3.98 10.28
N ALA A 109 -5.75 5.15 9.79
CA ALA A 109 -6.43 5.77 8.67
C ALA A 109 -5.48 6.65 7.86
N PHE A 110 -5.58 6.54 6.54
CA PHE A 110 -4.93 7.48 5.64
C PHE A 110 -5.71 8.79 5.61
N HIS A 111 -5.06 9.88 5.96
CA HIS A 111 -5.64 11.21 5.92
C HIS A 111 -4.57 12.30 5.78
N GLY A 112 -4.94 13.44 5.19
CA GLY A 112 -4.00 14.54 4.91
C GLY A 112 -3.64 15.39 6.14
N SER A 113 -4.36 15.26 7.25
CA SER A 113 -4.12 15.98 8.51
C SER A 113 -4.54 15.12 9.69
N GLN A 114 -4.14 15.51 10.90
CA GLN A 114 -4.52 14.77 12.10
C GLN A 114 -6.05 14.70 12.24
N PRO A 115 -6.63 13.49 12.25
CA PRO A 115 -8.07 13.33 12.46
C PRO A 115 -8.47 13.64 13.91
N GLY A 116 -9.72 14.02 14.09
CA GLY A 116 -10.28 14.22 15.43
C GLY A 116 -10.45 12.92 16.22
N ASP A 117 -10.58 13.03 17.54
CA ASP A 117 -10.85 11.91 18.43
C ASP A 117 -12.36 11.69 18.61
N VAL A 118 -13.04 11.31 17.51
CA VAL A 118 -14.48 11.00 17.51
C VAL A 118 -14.69 9.61 16.95
N ASP A 119 -15.41 8.74 17.66
CA ASP A 119 -15.60 7.35 17.27
C ASP A 119 -16.16 7.19 15.84
N GLY A 120 -17.12 8.01 15.43
CA GLY A 120 -17.68 7.98 14.09
C GLY A 120 -16.69 8.31 12.96
N THR A 121 -15.58 9.00 13.28
CA THR A 121 -14.52 9.32 12.33
C THR A 121 -13.66 8.10 12.02
N TRP A 122 -13.56 7.15 12.96
CA TRP A 122 -12.71 5.96 12.89
C TRP A 122 -13.51 4.66 12.75
N SER A 123 -14.77 4.76 12.32
CA SER A 123 -15.57 3.56 12.07
C SER A 123 -14.95 2.74 10.93
N GLU A 124 -14.85 1.45 11.09
CA GLU A 124 -14.28 0.52 10.11
C GLU A 124 -12.76 0.62 9.88
N ASP A 125 -12.05 1.42 10.69
CA ASP A 125 -10.61 1.63 10.57
C ASP A 125 -9.80 0.88 11.63
N ASP A 126 -10.42 -0.07 12.36
CA ASP A 126 -9.77 -0.86 13.40
C ASP A 126 -8.88 -1.96 12.82
N LEU A 127 -7.65 -2.02 13.31
CA LEU A 127 -6.69 -3.01 12.91
C LEU A 127 -6.93 -4.35 13.59
N GLU A 128 -6.83 -5.41 12.82
CA GLU A 128 -6.84 -6.79 13.29
C GLU A 128 -5.45 -7.44 13.12
N SER A 129 -5.31 -8.65 13.65
CA SER A 129 -4.08 -9.43 13.51
C SER A 129 -3.93 -10.08 12.12
N THR A 130 -4.95 -9.99 11.29
CA THR A 130 -4.99 -10.50 9.91
C THR A 130 -4.92 -9.36 8.92
N ASP A 131 -4.47 -9.65 7.70
CA ASP A 131 -4.40 -8.66 6.63
C ASP A 131 -5.80 -8.14 6.26
N GLN A 132 -5.98 -6.82 6.28
CA GLN A 132 -7.21 -6.12 5.92
C GLN A 132 -6.92 -5.20 4.73
N ASN A 133 -7.79 -5.24 3.72
CA ASN A 133 -7.61 -4.42 2.52
C ASN A 133 -8.05 -2.98 2.77
N CYS A 134 -7.22 -2.03 2.37
CA CYS A 134 -7.63 -0.63 2.31
C CYS A 134 -8.63 -0.43 1.16
N SER A 135 -9.60 0.43 1.38
CA SER A 135 -10.64 0.76 0.37
C SER A 135 -10.99 2.25 0.44
N ASP A 136 -12.01 2.67 -0.31
CA ASP A 136 -12.50 4.04 -0.26
C ASP A 136 -13.18 4.40 1.06
N THR A 137 -13.57 3.39 1.85
CA THR A 137 -14.29 3.56 3.10
C THR A 137 -13.58 2.96 4.30
N VAL A 138 -12.63 2.04 4.08
CA VAL A 138 -11.89 1.34 5.14
C VAL A 138 -10.44 1.82 5.17
N PHE A 139 -9.94 2.21 6.32
CA PHE A 139 -8.65 2.85 6.55
C PHE A 139 -8.50 4.19 5.86
N THR A 140 -9.61 4.89 5.64
CA THR A 140 -9.64 6.25 5.13
C THR A 140 -10.70 7.06 5.84
N ILE A 141 -10.42 8.33 6.16
CA ILE A 141 -11.36 9.24 6.78
C ILE A 141 -11.95 10.13 5.72
N ASP A 142 -13.29 10.22 5.70
CA ASP A 142 -14.08 11.04 4.75
C ASP A 142 -13.90 10.64 3.29
N GLY A 143 -13.43 9.43 3.00
CA GLY A 143 -13.15 8.98 1.65
C GLY A 143 -12.19 9.85 0.87
N THR A 144 -11.59 10.89 1.51
CA THR A 144 -10.76 11.88 0.80
C THR A 144 -9.27 11.71 1.03
N GLN A 145 -8.82 10.72 1.73
CA GLN A 145 -7.59 10.56 1.96
C GLN A 145 -6.65 10.21 1.23
N LYS A 146 -5.84 10.49 0.94
CA LYS A 146 -5.13 9.89 0.06
C LYS A 146 -4.01 10.69 -0.29
N GLY A 147 -2.98 10.50 -0.50
CA GLY A 147 -1.86 11.28 -1.01
C GLY A 147 -2.28 12.13 -2.19
N THR A 148 -1.60 13.15 -2.47
CA THR A 148 -1.72 13.93 -3.69
C THR A 148 -1.47 13.04 -4.91
N ASN A 149 -2.18 13.27 -6.01
CA ASN A 149 -2.04 12.56 -7.28
C ASN A 149 -2.73 11.19 -7.39
N VAL A 150 -3.72 10.92 -6.60
CA VAL A 150 -4.61 9.79 -6.88
C VAL A 150 -5.54 10.18 -8.03
N PRO A 151 -5.66 9.37 -9.09
CA PRO A 151 -6.62 9.63 -10.15
C PRO A 151 -8.04 9.74 -9.60
N ALA A 152 -8.81 10.71 -10.07
CA ALA A 152 -10.15 11.01 -9.57
C ALA A 152 -11.14 9.82 -9.64
N ASN A 153 -10.85 8.84 -10.49
CA ASN A 153 -11.67 7.65 -10.69
C ASN A 153 -11.10 6.39 -10.01
N LYS A 154 -10.12 6.55 -9.14
CA LYS A 154 -9.50 5.44 -8.42
C LYS A 154 -9.86 5.51 -6.95
N PRO A 155 -10.02 4.35 -6.30
CA PRO A 155 -10.22 4.28 -4.87
C PRO A 155 -9.15 5.03 -4.09
N GLY A 156 -9.52 5.53 -2.95
CA GLY A 156 -8.62 6.29 -2.09
C GLY A 156 -7.37 5.61 -1.60
N ASN A 157 -7.33 4.31 -1.69
CA ASN A 157 -6.19 3.51 -1.34
C ASN A 157 -5.11 3.39 -2.44
N TYR A 158 -5.33 3.94 -3.62
CA TYR A 158 -4.31 3.93 -4.68
C TYR A 158 -3.30 5.07 -4.52
N THR A 159 -2.04 4.74 -4.63
CA THR A 159 -0.91 5.67 -4.51
C THR A 159 -0.02 5.55 -5.73
N ALA A 160 0.22 6.67 -6.42
CA ALA A 160 1.14 6.70 -7.56
C ALA A 160 2.60 6.52 -7.09
N THR A 161 3.46 6.00 -7.96
CA THR A 161 4.90 5.83 -7.69
C THR A 161 5.52 7.13 -7.17
N GLY A 162 6.31 7.02 -6.12
CA GLY A 162 6.98 8.14 -5.46
C GLY A 162 6.07 9.06 -4.66
N SER A 163 4.77 8.74 -4.53
CA SER A 163 3.84 9.53 -3.73
C SER A 163 3.77 9.03 -2.30
N ASP A 164 3.58 9.98 -1.39
CA ASP A 164 3.47 9.76 0.05
C ASP A 164 2.03 9.85 0.52
N ARG A 165 1.72 9.11 1.59
CA ARG A 165 0.47 9.22 2.33
C ARG A 165 0.71 9.25 3.80
N GLY A 166 0.03 10.14 4.51
CA GLY A 166 0.00 10.15 5.97
C GLY A 166 -0.94 9.07 6.49
N MET A 167 -0.42 8.14 7.29
CA MET A 167 -1.21 7.14 8.01
C MET A 167 -1.24 7.51 9.48
N TRP A 168 -2.42 7.82 9.99
CA TRP A 168 -2.68 8.24 11.36
C TRP A 168 -3.14 7.08 12.21
N PHE A 169 -2.89 7.16 13.50
CA PHE A 169 -3.27 6.13 14.45
C PHE A 169 -4.06 6.69 15.61
N ARG A 170 -5.02 5.90 16.07
CA ARG A 170 -5.80 6.12 17.27
C ARG A 170 -5.83 4.85 18.11
N ILE A 171 -5.64 4.95 19.40
CA ILE A 171 -5.73 3.81 20.31
C ILE A 171 -6.84 3.99 21.32
N LYS A 172 -7.60 2.93 21.59
CA LYS A 172 -8.39 2.74 22.81
C LYS A 172 -7.66 1.74 23.68
N THR A 173 -7.17 2.20 24.82
CA THR A 173 -6.39 1.37 25.75
C THR A 173 -7.26 0.34 26.44
N PRO A 174 -6.64 -0.73 27.02
CA PRO A 174 -7.35 -1.70 27.84
C PRO A 174 -8.16 -1.03 28.95
N THR A 175 -9.35 -1.58 29.23
CA THR A 175 -10.20 -1.08 30.32
C THR A 175 -9.63 -1.38 31.70
N SER A 176 -8.84 -2.45 31.80
CA SER A 176 -8.08 -2.83 32.99
C SER A 176 -6.82 -3.58 32.60
N LEU A 177 -5.84 -3.57 33.47
CA LEU A 177 -4.55 -4.20 33.26
C LEU A 177 -4.25 -5.17 34.40
N SER A 178 -4.08 -6.45 34.08
CA SER A 178 -3.48 -7.42 34.99
C SER A 178 -1.99 -7.62 34.70
N VAL A 179 -1.51 -7.17 33.53
CA VAL A 179 -0.10 -7.22 33.13
C VAL A 179 0.29 -5.93 32.40
N GLY A 180 1.55 -5.56 32.48
CA GLY A 180 2.13 -4.47 31.68
C GLY A 180 1.82 -3.05 32.13
N SER A 181 1.23 -2.86 33.33
CA SER A 181 1.07 -1.52 33.89
C SER A 181 2.42 -0.85 34.12
N GLY A 182 2.56 0.38 33.64
CA GLY A 182 3.81 1.14 33.72
C GLY A 182 4.94 0.64 32.82
N THR A 183 4.69 -0.34 31.95
CA THR A 183 5.66 -0.85 30.98
C THR A 183 5.29 -0.39 29.58
N ALA A 184 6.24 0.19 28.85
CA ALA A 184 6.03 0.57 27.45
C ALA A 184 5.66 -0.67 26.60
N GLN A 185 4.63 -0.52 25.81
CA GLN A 185 4.11 -1.58 24.93
C GLN A 185 4.39 -1.20 23.47
N THR A 186 4.94 -2.12 22.71
CA THR A 186 5.16 -1.96 21.28
C THR A 186 4.12 -2.76 20.49
N ILE A 187 3.48 -2.11 19.53
CA ILE A 187 2.56 -2.72 18.60
C ILE A 187 3.18 -2.60 17.21
N THR A 188 3.28 -3.70 16.48
CA THR A 188 3.77 -3.65 15.10
C THR A 188 2.60 -3.50 14.15
N VAL A 189 2.66 -2.49 13.29
CA VAL A 189 1.74 -2.33 12.16
C VAL A 189 2.49 -2.68 10.88
N THR A 190 1.92 -3.57 10.09
CA THR A 190 2.49 -3.99 8.80
C THR A 190 1.62 -3.48 7.68
N VAL A 191 2.21 -2.79 6.74
CA VAL A 191 1.60 -2.36 5.48
C VAL A 191 2.22 -3.16 4.35
N THR A 192 1.39 -3.68 3.47
CA THR A 192 1.82 -4.46 2.31
C THR A 192 1.20 -3.88 1.05
N ALA A 193 2.00 -3.66 0.02
CA ALA A 193 1.54 -3.22 -1.29
C ALA A 193 0.83 -4.34 -2.08
N MET A 194 -0.20 -3.96 -2.84
CA MET A 194 -0.99 -4.85 -3.70
C MET A 194 -1.12 -4.27 -5.11
#